data_f05a78fa06a3e0e07eea846d0c916650
#
_entry.id   f05a78fa06a3e0e07eea846d0c916650
#
_cell.length_a   1.000
_cell.length_b   1.000
_cell.length_c   1.000
_cell.angle_alpha   90.00
_cell.angle_beta   90.00
_cell.angle_gamma   90.00
#
_symmetry.space_group_name_H-M   'P 1'
#
loop_
_entity.id
_entity.type
_entity.pdbx_description
1 polymer ?
#
loop_
_entity_poly.entity_id
_entity_poly.type
_entity_poly.pdbx_seq_one_letter_code
_entity_poly.pdbx_strand_id
1 'polypeptide(L)'
;MAGAGSGKTRVLVHKIAWEVEALGRNPSSIMAVTFTNKAANEMRSRIESLLQAPMLDSWVGTFHGLSHKLLKRFYKEAGLSSSFTILDSDDQLRIIKRISKELNLDEAQWPARQSQWQINAWKDDGLRQKDVDDKEDFYTETISKVYKEYEETCQRDDLVDFGELLLKSYEVLIHSKSVKTFFQTRFQSILIDEFQDTNTIQYKWLQEIASRDSNVTAVGDDDQSIYGWRGAKVEHVNSFSKDYKKTEIIRLEQNYRSTNIILNAANALIDNNKDRLGKNLWTDKVEGEQIVLYQAYNEQDEARFVADILKEWMNKGGTYEEAAVLYRSNAQSRAIEEALLRVSIPYRIYGGLRFYERLEIKNAISYLRIIFNNNDNPSFERSISNPTRGVGEKTLAKIRNAAKQYNISYIKASAKLIDEGKISGRGGSGLKDYLEFIAGCKGFIEENSLSDLMELIIKETGLYAYHAKEAGEKGKTRTENLEELITATKNFEQSIKDERTNIEITESYLDIISLDSG
;
A
#
# COMPACT_ATOMS: atom_id res chain seq x y z
N MET A 1 -12.67 -0.87 -23.44
CA MET A 1 -13.39 -1.90 -22.66
C MET A 1 -12.82 -3.25 -23.01
N ALA A 2 -12.34 -4.02 -22.05
CA ALA A 2 -11.58 -5.23 -22.36
C ALA A 2 -11.86 -6.32 -21.30
N GLY A 3 -12.45 -7.43 -21.72
CA GLY A 3 -12.82 -8.53 -20.82
C GLY A 3 -11.63 -9.22 -20.14
N ALA A 4 -11.91 -10.09 -19.19
CA ALA A 4 -10.88 -10.91 -18.54
C ALA A 4 -10.09 -11.71 -19.59
N GLY A 5 -8.76 -11.75 -19.47
CA GLY A 5 -7.91 -12.52 -20.38
C GLY A 5 -7.85 -12.03 -21.84
N SER A 6 -8.38 -10.84 -22.15
CA SER A 6 -8.36 -10.26 -23.51
C SER A 6 -7.08 -9.49 -23.85
N GLY A 7 -6.13 -9.39 -22.91
CA GLY A 7 -4.84 -8.73 -23.15
C GLY A 7 -4.81 -7.23 -22.79
N LYS A 8 -5.64 -6.76 -21.86
CA LYS A 8 -5.68 -5.37 -21.36
C LYS A 8 -4.30 -4.74 -21.20
N THR A 9 -3.51 -5.29 -20.27
CA THR A 9 -2.17 -4.79 -19.96
C THR A 9 -1.21 -4.88 -21.17
N ARG A 10 -1.37 -5.91 -22.03
CA ARG A 10 -0.58 -6.05 -23.26
C ARG A 10 -0.81 -4.88 -24.21
N VAL A 11 -2.06 -4.45 -24.37
CA VAL A 11 -2.40 -3.28 -25.21
C VAL A 11 -1.72 -2.03 -24.67
N LEU A 12 -1.78 -1.78 -23.35
CA LEU A 12 -1.13 -0.60 -22.75
C LEU A 12 0.39 -0.62 -22.94
N VAL A 13 1.03 -1.75 -22.68
CA VAL A 13 2.47 -1.92 -22.83
C VAL A 13 2.91 -1.69 -24.27
N HIS A 14 2.23 -2.29 -25.25
CA HIS A 14 2.55 -2.09 -26.67
C HIS A 14 2.24 -0.67 -27.14
N LYS A 15 1.19 -0.02 -26.60
CA LYS A 15 0.91 1.38 -26.92
C LYS A 15 2.03 2.29 -26.43
N ILE A 16 2.54 2.08 -25.22
CA ILE A 16 3.68 2.85 -24.68
C ILE A 16 4.92 2.65 -25.58
N ALA A 17 5.26 1.40 -25.88
CA ALA A 17 6.40 1.10 -26.73
C ALA A 17 6.26 1.74 -28.12
N TRP A 18 5.07 1.67 -28.72
CA TRP A 18 4.80 2.32 -30.01
C TRP A 18 4.91 3.86 -29.94
N GLU A 19 4.42 4.48 -28.85
CA GLU A 19 4.54 5.93 -28.67
C GLU A 19 6.00 6.39 -28.56
N VAL A 20 6.85 5.57 -27.91
CA VAL A 20 8.28 5.86 -27.79
C VAL A 20 9.01 5.61 -29.11
N GLU A 21 8.86 4.43 -29.71
CA GLU A 21 9.64 4.04 -30.90
C GLU A 21 9.14 4.67 -32.19
N ALA A 22 7.82 4.65 -32.41
CA ALA A 22 7.25 5.10 -33.67
C ALA A 22 6.92 6.60 -33.69
N LEU A 23 6.50 7.17 -32.55
CA LEU A 23 6.18 8.60 -32.46
C LEU A 23 7.33 9.43 -31.89
N GLY A 24 8.42 8.82 -31.44
CA GLY A 24 9.57 9.51 -30.87
C GLY A 24 9.28 10.23 -29.55
N ARG A 25 8.25 9.80 -28.81
CA ARG A 25 7.91 10.42 -27.52
C ARG A 25 8.95 10.11 -26.45
N ASN A 26 9.29 11.10 -25.65
CA ASN A 26 10.16 10.87 -24.51
C ASN A 26 9.40 9.97 -23.47
N PRO A 27 10.00 8.87 -23.00
CA PRO A 27 9.40 8.04 -21.95
C PRO A 27 8.94 8.83 -20.70
N SER A 28 9.65 9.91 -20.35
CA SER A 28 9.29 10.78 -19.22
C SER A 28 8.02 11.62 -19.44
N SER A 29 7.52 11.70 -20.69
CA SER A 29 6.27 12.38 -21.05
C SER A 29 5.06 11.44 -21.03
N ILE A 30 5.26 10.19 -20.65
CA ILE A 30 4.22 9.17 -20.57
C ILE A 30 3.99 8.82 -19.10
N MET A 31 2.72 8.87 -18.67
CA MET A 31 2.30 8.38 -17.36
C MET A 31 1.45 7.12 -17.54
N ALA A 32 1.77 6.08 -16.77
CA ALA A 32 0.97 4.86 -16.73
C ALA A 32 0.60 4.50 -15.29
N VAL A 33 -0.69 4.33 -15.03
CA VAL A 33 -1.23 4.11 -13.70
C VAL A 33 -1.86 2.73 -13.62
N THR A 34 -1.53 1.98 -12.57
CA THR A 34 -2.10 0.67 -12.27
C THR A 34 -2.65 0.62 -10.85
N PHE A 35 -3.36 -0.46 -10.50
CA PHE A 35 -3.95 -0.59 -9.17
C PHE A 35 -2.97 -1.16 -8.12
N THR A 36 -1.99 -1.98 -8.49
CA THR A 36 -1.05 -2.64 -7.57
C THR A 36 0.41 -2.41 -7.95
N ASN A 37 1.30 -2.38 -6.95
CA ASN A 37 2.75 -2.28 -7.15
C ASN A 37 3.29 -3.44 -8.00
N LYS A 38 2.75 -4.65 -7.83
CA LYS A 38 3.11 -5.81 -8.66
C LYS A 38 2.79 -5.56 -10.13
N ALA A 39 1.59 -5.07 -10.43
CA ALA A 39 1.18 -4.74 -11.80
C ALA A 39 2.03 -3.60 -12.40
N ALA A 40 2.37 -2.58 -11.61
CA ALA A 40 3.25 -1.49 -12.02
C ALA A 40 4.66 -1.98 -12.40
N ASN A 41 5.26 -2.82 -11.55
CA ASN A 41 6.57 -3.40 -11.79
C ASN A 41 6.57 -4.34 -13.01
N GLU A 42 5.54 -5.17 -13.16
CA GLU A 42 5.38 -6.04 -14.32
C GLU A 42 5.19 -5.23 -15.62
N MET A 43 4.38 -4.17 -15.58
CA MET A 43 4.19 -3.27 -16.72
C MET A 43 5.51 -2.62 -17.11
N ARG A 44 6.28 -2.09 -16.16
CA ARG A 44 7.60 -1.48 -16.39
C ARG A 44 8.56 -2.48 -17.02
N SER A 45 8.73 -3.67 -16.42
CA SER A 45 9.61 -4.72 -16.95
C SER A 45 9.26 -5.13 -18.39
N ARG A 46 7.97 -5.24 -18.71
CA ARG A 46 7.50 -5.55 -20.07
C ARG A 46 7.79 -4.44 -21.05
N ILE A 47 7.64 -3.16 -20.66
CA ILE A 47 7.97 -2.01 -21.51
C ILE A 47 9.47 -1.97 -21.77
N GLU A 48 10.31 -2.11 -20.74
CA GLU A 48 11.77 -2.12 -20.86
C GLU A 48 12.27 -3.27 -21.73
N SER A 49 11.62 -4.43 -21.63
CA SER A 49 11.92 -5.59 -22.49
C SER A 49 11.58 -5.31 -23.97
N LEU A 50 10.49 -4.60 -24.27
CA LEU A 50 10.13 -4.23 -25.63
C LEU A 50 11.07 -3.15 -26.19
N LEU A 51 11.37 -2.13 -25.40
CA LEU A 51 12.22 -1.01 -25.82
C LEU A 51 13.72 -1.34 -25.82
N GLN A 52 14.12 -2.50 -25.27
CA GLN A 52 15.53 -2.86 -25.04
C GLN A 52 16.33 -1.76 -24.32
N ALA A 53 15.65 -0.95 -23.50
CA ALA A 53 16.21 0.19 -22.79
C ALA A 53 15.50 0.41 -21.43
N PRO A 54 16.20 0.88 -20.41
CA PRO A 54 15.59 1.18 -19.12
C PRO A 54 14.67 2.41 -19.20
N MET A 55 13.55 2.36 -18.50
CA MET A 55 12.61 3.48 -18.37
C MET A 55 13.02 4.40 -17.21
N LEU A 56 14.12 5.13 -17.39
CA LEU A 56 14.60 6.09 -16.40
C LEU A 56 13.60 7.24 -16.20
N ASP A 57 13.44 7.69 -14.93
CA ASP A 57 12.48 8.73 -14.51
C ASP A 57 11.04 8.50 -15.02
N SER A 58 10.66 7.23 -15.19
CA SER A 58 9.32 6.89 -15.67
C SER A 58 8.24 7.22 -14.62
N TRP A 59 7.06 7.57 -15.11
CA TRP A 59 5.85 7.75 -14.30
C TRP A 59 4.91 6.54 -14.47
N VAL A 60 5.48 5.35 -14.29
CA VAL A 60 4.75 4.08 -14.24
C VAL A 60 4.64 3.64 -12.78
N GLY A 61 3.43 3.57 -12.24
CA GLY A 61 3.23 3.29 -10.82
C GLY A 61 1.76 3.12 -10.44
N THR A 62 1.51 2.98 -9.14
CA THR A 62 0.16 3.04 -8.57
C THR A 62 -0.25 4.50 -8.33
N PHE A 63 -1.56 4.75 -8.17
CA PHE A 63 -2.05 6.08 -7.79
C PHE A 63 -1.32 6.64 -6.57
N HIS A 64 -1.22 5.86 -5.50
CA HIS A 64 -0.54 6.27 -4.27
C HIS A 64 0.97 6.49 -4.47
N GLY A 65 1.64 5.62 -5.22
CA GLY A 65 3.06 5.77 -5.53
C GLY A 65 3.37 7.02 -6.35
N LEU A 66 2.54 7.33 -7.34
CA LEU A 66 2.70 8.54 -8.16
C LEU A 66 2.33 9.81 -7.39
N SER A 67 1.30 9.76 -6.53
CA SER A 67 0.95 10.85 -5.62
C SER A 67 2.08 11.12 -4.61
N HIS A 68 2.68 10.07 -4.05
CA HIS A 68 3.86 10.21 -3.19
C HIS A 68 5.02 10.86 -3.93
N LYS A 69 5.33 10.40 -5.15
CA LYS A 69 6.38 11.01 -6.02
C LYS A 69 6.09 12.49 -6.28
N LEU A 70 4.82 12.87 -6.49
CA LEU A 70 4.40 14.26 -6.65
C LEU A 70 4.66 15.05 -5.36
N LEU A 71 4.20 14.53 -4.22
CA LEU A 71 4.34 15.21 -2.92
C LEU A 71 5.81 15.36 -2.50
N LYS A 72 6.65 14.34 -2.72
CA LYS A 72 8.10 14.43 -2.46
C LYS A 72 8.76 15.53 -3.31
N ARG A 73 8.34 15.71 -4.55
CA ARG A 73 8.88 16.76 -5.44
C ARG A 73 8.39 18.15 -5.07
N PHE A 74 7.14 18.28 -4.65
CA PHE A 74 6.45 19.55 -4.38
C PHE A 74 5.99 19.64 -2.91
N TYR A 75 6.83 19.17 -2.01
CA TYR A 75 6.48 19.08 -0.57
C TYR A 75 6.17 20.45 0.03
N LYS A 76 6.84 21.52 -0.42
CA LYS A 76 6.60 22.89 0.05
C LYS A 76 5.20 23.38 -0.32
N GLU A 77 4.78 23.15 -1.55
CA GLU A 77 3.44 23.48 -2.05
C GLU A 77 2.36 22.64 -1.36
N ALA A 78 2.73 21.45 -0.92
CA ALA A 78 1.85 20.59 -0.12
C ALA A 78 1.81 20.99 1.37
N GLY A 79 2.65 21.93 1.82
CA GLY A 79 2.77 22.28 3.24
C GLY A 79 3.36 21.15 4.08
N LEU A 80 4.24 20.33 3.48
CA LEU A 80 4.92 19.21 4.13
C LEU A 80 6.42 19.51 4.28
N SER A 81 7.11 18.76 5.15
CA SER A 81 8.57 18.71 5.11
C SER A 81 9.07 17.76 4.01
N SER A 82 10.35 17.84 3.68
CA SER A 82 10.97 16.89 2.73
C SER A 82 10.97 15.45 3.25
N SER A 83 10.87 15.28 4.57
CA SER A 83 10.92 14.00 5.29
C SER A 83 9.59 13.64 5.98
N PHE A 84 8.45 14.03 5.39
CA PHE A 84 7.15 13.66 5.94
C PHE A 84 6.99 12.13 6.07
N THR A 85 6.26 11.69 7.09
CA THR A 85 6.10 10.27 7.41
C THR A 85 4.78 9.72 6.85
N ILE A 86 4.85 8.58 6.14
CA ILE A 86 3.66 7.86 5.69
C ILE A 86 3.19 6.93 6.82
N LEU A 87 1.91 7.08 7.20
CA LEU A 87 1.25 6.22 8.19
C LEU A 87 0.70 4.96 7.54
N ASP A 88 0.96 3.81 8.14
CA ASP A 88 0.20 2.61 7.84
C ASP A 88 -1.19 2.62 8.53
N SER A 89 -2.05 1.67 8.15
CA SER A 89 -3.42 1.58 8.69
C SER A 89 -3.47 1.35 10.20
N ASP A 90 -2.48 0.64 10.80
CA ASP A 90 -2.42 0.40 12.24
C ASP A 90 -1.96 1.65 13.00
N ASP A 91 -1.01 2.40 12.44
CA ASP A 91 -0.55 3.65 13.03
C ASP A 91 -1.64 4.72 12.96
N GLN A 92 -2.36 4.80 11.83
CA GLN A 92 -3.57 5.63 11.71
C GLN A 92 -4.59 5.27 12.79
N LEU A 93 -4.92 3.98 12.94
CA LEU A 93 -5.88 3.50 13.94
C LEU A 93 -5.45 3.85 15.36
N ARG A 94 -4.14 3.76 15.70
CA ARG A 94 -3.64 4.15 17.04
C ARG A 94 -3.85 5.63 17.32
N ILE A 95 -3.60 6.49 16.35
CA ILE A 95 -3.83 7.93 16.48
C ILE A 95 -5.31 8.19 16.72
N ILE A 96 -6.20 7.59 15.92
CA ILE A 96 -7.65 7.74 16.05
C ILE A 96 -8.14 7.22 17.40
N LYS A 97 -7.67 6.07 17.87
CA LYS A 97 -8.00 5.54 19.21
C LYS A 97 -7.62 6.51 20.34
N ARG A 98 -6.45 7.13 20.23
CA ARG A 98 -6.01 8.14 21.18
C ARG A 98 -6.92 9.35 21.18
N ILE A 99 -7.23 9.88 20.00
CA ILE A 99 -8.14 11.04 19.84
C ILE A 99 -9.52 10.73 20.40
N SER A 100 -10.09 9.56 20.08
CA SER A 100 -11.40 9.14 20.62
C SER A 100 -11.39 9.12 22.16
N LYS A 101 -10.31 8.67 22.77
CA LYS A 101 -10.14 8.68 24.22
C LYS A 101 -10.00 10.10 24.79
N GLU A 102 -9.27 11.00 24.12
CA GLU A 102 -9.14 12.40 24.50
C GLU A 102 -10.48 13.16 24.42
N LEU A 103 -11.32 12.80 23.46
CA LEU A 103 -12.68 13.29 23.30
C LEU A 103 -13.71 12.61 24.23
N ASN A 104 -13.26 11.71 25.12
CA ASN A 104 -14.10 10.92 26.02
C ASN A 104 -15.20 10.11 25.33
N LEU A 105 -14.91 9.59 24.12
CA LEU A 105 -15.82 8.71 23.39
C LEU A 105 -15.70 7.26 23.94
N ASP A 106 -16.85 6.65 24.21
CA ASP A 106 -16.91 5.24 24.62
C ASP A 106 -16.59 4.33 23.43
N GLU A 107 -15.55 3.48 23.55
CA GLU A 107 -15.11 2.59 22.47
C GLU A 107 -16.18 1.54 22.08
N ALA A 108 -17.09 1.19 22.99
CA ALA A 108 -18.19 0.26 22.68
C ALA A 108 -19.24 0.92 21.74
N GLN A 109 -19.49 2.21 21.93
CA GLN A 109 -20.43 2.97 21.10
C GLN A 109 -19.74 3.57 19.86
N TRP A 110 -18.48 3.96 19.97
CA TRP A 110 -17.68 4.63 18.95
C TRP A 110 -16.39 3.89 18.66
N PRO A 111 -16.45 2.71 18.02
CA PRO A 111 -15.26 1.95 17.69
C PRO A 111 -14.32 2.76 16.79
N ALA A 112 -13.08 2.96 17.21
CA ALA A 112 -12.10 3.76 16.47
C ALA A 112 -11.88 3.27 15.02
N ARG A 113 -12.09 1.97 14.76
CA ARG A 113 -12.01 1.40 13.42
C ARG A 113 -13.13 1.90 12.51
N GLN A 114 -14.33 2.15 13.03
CA GLN A 114 -15.42 2.73 12.25
C GLN A 114 -15.11 4.20 11.90
N SER A 115 -14.57 4.97 12.86
CA SER A 115 -14.11 6.34 12.59
C SER A 115 -13.01 6.35 11.52
N GLN A 116 -12.05 5.40 11.59
CA GLN A 116 -11.02 5.26 10.56
C GLN A 116 -11.61 5.00 9.17
N TRP A 117 -12.56 4.07 9.06
CA TRP A 117 -13.21 3.77 7.79
C TRP A 117 -13.97 4.97 7.23
N GLN A 118 -14.69 5.69 8.08
CA GLN A 118 -15.45 6.86 7.67
C GLN A 118 -14.54 8.01 7.22
N ILE A 119 -13.48 8.28 7.95
CA ILE A 119 -12.47 9.29 7.57
C ILE A 119 -11.83 8.94 6.22
N ASN A 120 -11.46 7.67 6.02
CA ASN A 120 -10.90 7.23 4.75
C ASN A 120 -11.91 7.35 3.60
N ALA A 121 -13.18 7.00 3.82
CA ALA A 121 -14.23 7.16 2.83
C ALA A 121 -14.43 8.65 2.43
N TRP A 122 -14.42 9.57 3.38
CA TRP A 122 -14.49 11.00 3.08
C TRP A 122 -13.29 11.48 2.25
N LYS A 123 -12.08 11.04 2.61
CA LYS A 123 -10.88 11.35 1.81
C LYS A 123 -10.95 10.77 0.39
N ASP A 124 -11.47 9.56 0.24
CA ASP A 124 -11.66 8.90 -1.06
C ASP A 124 -12.69 9.62 -1.94
N ASP A 125 -13.65 10.32 -1.33
CA ASP A 125 -14.57 11.23 -2.03
C ASP A 125 -14.00 12.65 -2.24
N GLY A 126 -12.82 12.93 -1.68
CA GLY A 126 -12.12 14.21 -1.81
C GLY A 126 -12.60 15.26 -0.82
N LEU A 127 -13.10 14.86 0.36
CA LEU A 127 -13.63 15.74 1.38
C LEU A 127 -12.65 15.93 2.55
N ARG A 128 -12.43 17.17 2.93
CA ARG A 128 -11.83 17.55 4.21
C ARG A 128 -12.89 17.58 5.30
N GLN A 129 -12.44 17.61 6.56
CA GLN A 129 -13.40 17.73 7.67
C GLN A 129 -14.36 18.94 7.50
N LYS A 130 -13.86 20.08 7.06
CA LYS A 130 -14.65 21.30 6.82
C LYS A 130 -15.70 21.17 5.71
N ASP A 131 -15.54 20.20 4.81
CA ASP A 131 -16.43 19.95 3.67
C ASP A 131 -17.49 18.89 3.99
N VAL A 132 -17.40 18.25 5.17
CA VAL A 132 -18.39 17.28 5.64
C VAL A 132 -19.60 18.02 6.18
N ASP A 133 -20.81 17.68 5.68
CA ASP A 133 -22.05 18.18 6.27
C ASP A 133 -22.38 17.40 7.55
N ASP A 134 -21.92 17.95 8.68
CA ASP A 134 -22.04 17.33 10.01
C ASP A 134 -23.37 17.64 10.71
N LYS A 135 -24.30 18.36 10.04
CA LYS A 135 -25.61 18.74 10.58
C LYS A 135 -26.69 17.68 10.35
N GLU A 136 -26.40 16.67 9.52
CA GLU A 136 -27.39 15.67 9.13
C GLU A 136 -27.74 14.73 10.29
N ASP A 137 -26.75 14.29 11.07
CA ASP A 137 -26.96 13.36 12.18
C ASP A 137 -25.83 13.41 13.23
N PHE A 138 -26.14 12.92 14.43
CA PHE A 138 -25.21 12.89 15.58
C PHE A 138 -24.00 11.99 15.34
N TYR A 139 -24.13 10.95 14.52
CA TYR A 139 -23.02 10.05 14.16
C TYR A 139 -22.00 10.81 13.33
N THR A 140 -22.42 11.44 12.25
CA THR A 140 -21.58 12.25 11.36
C THR A 140 -20.92 13.40 12.11
N GLU A 141 -21.66 14.12 12.98
CA GLU A 141 -21.10 15.19 13.83
C GLU A 141 -19.97 14.68 14.72
N THR A 142 -20.17 13.52 15.37
CA THR A 142 -19.17 12.95 16.28
C THR A 142 -17.89 12.54 15.55
N ILE A 143 -18.02 11.85 14.41
CA ILE A 143 -16.85 11.41 13.64
C ILE A 143 -16.17 12.60 12.97
N SER A 144 -16.91 13.63 12.57
CA SER A 144 -16.36 14.89 12.06
C SER A 144 -15.43 15.56 13.08
N LYS A 145 -15.80 15.54 14.38
CA LYS A 145 -14.91 16.01 15.46
C LYS A 145 -13.63 15.18 15.58
N VAL A 146 -13.74 13.85 15.47
CA VAL A 146 -12.56 12.97 15.46
C VAL A 146 -11.69 13.28 14.25
N TYR A 147 -12.27 13.49 13.07
CA TYR A 147 -11.57 13.81 11.83
C TYR A 147 -10.81 15.14 11.95
N LYS A 148 -11.42 16.16 12.54
CA LYS A 148 -10.77 17.45 12.79
C LYS A 148 -9.48 17.30 13.63
N GLU A 149 -9.59 16.67 14.79
CA GLU A 149 -8.44 16.44 15.68
C GLU A 149 -7.37 15.55 15.01
N TYR A 150 -7.80 14.62 14.16
CA TYR A 150 -6.92 13.78 13.37
C TYR A 150 -6.14 14.58 12.33
N GLU A 151 -6.81 15.44 11.54
CA GLU A 151 -6.16 16.33 10.57
C GLU A 151 -5.16 17.27 11.26
N GLU A 152 -5.54 17.91 12.36
CA GLU A 152 -4.67 18.79 13.14
C GLU A 152 -3.43 18.03 13.68
N THR A 153 -3.62 16.79 14.14
CA THR A 153 -2.52 15.95 14.61
C THR A 153 -1.58 15.59 13.47
N CYS A 154 -2.11 15.15 12.33
CA CYS A 154 -1.31 14.80 11.16
C CYS A 154 -0.54 16.01 10.63
N GLN A 155 -1.17 17.18 10.55
CA GLN A 155 -0.51 18.41 10.09
C GLN A 155 0.63 18.83 11.04
N ARG A 156 0.40 18.81 12.35
CA ARG A 156 1.41 19.17 13.36
C ARG A 156 2.61 18.24 13.33
N ASP A 157 2.36 16.93 13.21
CA ASP A 157 3.38 15.89 13.32
C ASP A 157 3.94 15.47 11.94
N ASP A 158 3.58 16.18 10.86
CA ASP A 158 4.00 15.95 9.46
C ASP A 158 3.73 14.52 8.98
N LEU A 159 2.51 14.04 9.25
CA LEU A 159 2.05 12.69 8.98
C LEU A 159 1.08 12.67 7.80
N VAL A 160 1.23 11.67 6.94
CA VAL A 160 0.42 11.50 5.73
C VAL A 160 -0.07 10.05 5.66
N ASP A 161 -1.38 9.81 5.78
CA ASP A 161 -1.95 8.49 5.56
C ASP A 161 -2.21 8.22 4.06
N PHE A 162 -2.63 7.00 3.71
CA PHE A 162 -2.83 6.62 2.30
C PHE A 162 -3.89 7.48 1.59
N GLY A 163 -5.02 7.77 2.24
CA GLY A 163 -6.03 8.67 1.69
C GLY A 163 -5.48 10.09 1.52
N GLU A 164 -4.65 10.52 2.46
CA GLU A 164 -4.00 11.84 2.43
C GLU A 164 -3.00 12.00 1.28
N LEU A 165 -2.29 10.95 0.89
CA LEU A 165 -1.39 10.99 -0.27
C LEU A 165 -2.13 11.47 -1.53
N LEU A 166 -3.31 10.91 -1.78
CA LEU A 166 -4.13 11.28 -2.93
C LEU A 166 -4.79 12.64 -2.75
N LEU A 167 -5.45 12.86 -1.61
CA LEU A 167 -6.18 14.09 -1.36
C LEU A 167 -5.26 15.31 -1.38
N LYS A 168 -4.12 15.25 -0.69
CA LYS A 168 -3.14 16.35 -0.65
C LYS A 168 -2.48 16.59 -2.00
N SER A 169 -2.16 15.53 -2.76
CA SER A 169 -1.60 15.69 -4.10
C SER A 169 -2.62 16.32 -5.08
N TYR A 170 -3.91 15.99 -4.95
CA TYR A 170 -4.98 16.64 -5.68
C TYR A 170 -5.10 18.12 -5.31
N GLU A 171 -5.08 18.46 -4.02
CA GLU A 171 -5.11 19.84 -3.55
C GLU A 171 -3.94 20.67 -4.07
N VAL A 172 -2.73 20.12 -4.11
CA VAL A 172 -1.56 20.79 -4.72
C VAL A 172 -1.83 21.14 -6.19
N LEU A 173 -2.46 20.23 -6.94
CA LEU A 173 -2.78 20.45 -8.35
C LEU A 173 -3.84 21.55 -8.54
N ILE A 174 -4.85 21.63 -7.67
CA ILE A 174 -5.90 22.68 -7.80
C ILE A 174 -5.46 24.03 -7.28
N HIS A 175 -4.62 24.09 -6.23
CA HIS A 175 -4.21 25.34 -5.60
C HIS A 175 -2.92 25.93 -6.20
N SER A 176 -2.03 25.12 -6.76
CA SER A 176 -0.78 25.56 -7.36
C SER A 176 -0.81 25.49 -8.89
N LYS A 177 -1.08 26.63 -9.52
CA LYS A 177 -1.09 26.73 -10.99
C LYS A 177 0.25 26.30 -11.62
N SER A 178 1.38 26.58 -10.97
CA SER A 178 2.70 26.22 -11.45
C SER A 178 2.90 24.70 -11.48
N VAL A 179 2.49 23.99 -10.42
CA VAL A 179 2.57 22.53 -10.34
C VAL A 179 1.63 21.90 -11.36
N LYS A 180 0.38 22.36 -11.43
CA LYS A 180 -0.58 21.88 -12.43
C LYS A 180 -0.03 22.03 -13.86
N THR A 181 0.45 23.21 -14.20
CA THR A 181 1.02 23.48 -15.53
C THR A 181 2.24 22.61 -15.82
N PHE A 182 3.10 22.38 -14.81
CA PHE A 182 4.24 21.47 -14.95
C PHE A 182 3.80 20.07 -15.40
N PHE A 183 2.81 19.47 -14.75
CA PHE A 183 2.34 18.14 -15.09
C PHE A 183 1.58 18.11 -16.42
N GLN A 184 0.72 19.09 -16.66
CA GLN A 184 -0.03 19.19 -17.91
C GLN A 184 0.85 19.40 -19.13
N THR A 185 1.98 20.10 -18.98
CA THR A 185 2.96 20.25 -20.06
C THR A 185 3.82 18.99 -20.22
N ARG A 186 4.13 18.32 -19.10
CA ARG A 186 4.97 17.11 -19.11
C ARG A 186 4.26 15.94 -19.76
N PHE A 187 3.01 15.64 -19.38
CA PHE A 187 2.35 14.41 -19.82
C PHE A 187 1.55 14.57 -21.10
N GLN A 188 2.15 14.09 -22.19
CA GLN A 188 1.50 14.01 -23.50
C GLN A 188 0.59 12.77 -23.63
N SER A 189 0.89 11.71 -22.86
CA SER A 189 0.11 10.48 -22.84
C SER A 189 -0.09 10.00 -21.41
N ILE A 190 -1.33 9.63 -21.07
CA ILE A 190 -1.74 9.09 -19.79
C ILE A 190 -2.49 7.79 -20.03
N LEU A 191 -1.99 6.69 -19.47
CA LEU A 191 -2.57 5.36 -19.60
C LEU A 191 -3.02 4.86 -18.23
N ILE A 192 -4.21 4.30 -18.16
CA ILE A 192 -4.81 3.85 -16.91
C ILE A 192 -5.26 2.41 -17.09
N ASP A 193 -4.74 1.51 -16.24
CA ASP A 193 -5.15 0.12 -16.15
C ASP A 193 -6.18 -0.07 -15.03
N GLU A 194 -7.05 -1.05 -15.16
CA GLU A 194 -8.13 -1.40 -14.21
C GLU A 194 -8.98 -0.17 -13.82
N PHE A 195 -9.40 0.61 -14.82
CA PHE A 195 -10.08 1.90 -14.62
C PHE A 195 -11.40 1.77 -13.85
N GLN A 196 -12.08 0.61 -13.90
CA GLN A 196 -13.30 0.34 -13.14
C GLN A 196 -13.09 0.36 -11.61
N ASP A 197 -11.86 0.23 -11.14
CA ASP A 197 -11.53 0.19 -9.72
C ASP A 197 -11.15 1.57 -9.15
N THR A 198 -11.27 2.63 -9.96
CA THR A 198 -10.95 4.00 -9.52
C THR A 198 -12.03 4.59 -8.60
N ASN A 199 -11.59 5.26 -7.52
CA ASN A 199 -12.46 6.05 -6.64
C ASN A 199 -12.55 7.51 -7.10
N THR A 200 -13.37 8.33 -6.41
CA THR A 200 -13.64 9.72 -6.80
C THR A 200 -12.38 10.58 -6.82
N ILE A 201 -11.54 10.50 -5.79
CA ILE A 201 -10.35 11.36 -5.71
C ILE A 201 -9.31 10.97 -6.75
N GLN A 202 -9.17 9.68 -7.07
CA GLN A 202 -8.28 9.20 -8.12
C GLN A 202 -8.70 9.72 -9.50
N TYR A 203 -10.00 9.70 -9.78
CA TYR A 203 -10.51 10.23 -11.03
C TYR A 203 -10.36 11.75 -11.15
N LYS A 204 -10.68 12.50 -10.08
CA LYS A 204 -10.43 13.95 -10.02
C LYS A 204 -8.94 14.28 -10.20
N TRP A 205 -8.06 13.53 -9.55
CA TRP A 205 -6.61 13.71 -9.68
C TRP A 205 -6.12 13.53 -11.12
N LEU A 206 -6.62 12.51 -11.82
CA LEU A 206 -6.33 12.29 -13.24
C LEU A 206 -6.79 13.46 -14.12
N GLN A 207 -8.00 13.98 -13.88
CA GLN A 207 -8.55 15.12 -14.61
C GLN A 207 -7.70 16.39 -14.45
N GLU A 208 -7.11 16.61 -13.27
CA GLU A 208 -6.25 17.76 -13.01
C GLU A 208 -4.86 17.64 -13.66
N ILE A 209 -4.32 16.43 -13.77
CA ILE A 209 -3.04 16.14 -14.43
C ILE A 209 -3.17 16.17 -15.95
N ALA A 210 -4.28 15.67 -16.48
CA ALA A 210 -4.51 15.64 -17.92
C ALA A 210 -4.71 17.06 -18.47
N SER A 211 -3.99 17.40 -19.53
CA SER A 211 -4.26 18.60 -20.32
C SER A 211 -5.33 18.32 -21.40
N ARG A 212 -5.82 19.37 -22.06
CA ARG A 212 -6.73 19.22 -23.21
C ARG A 212 -6.07 18.48 -24.39
N ASP A 213 -4.76 18.53 -24.48
CA ASP A 213 -3.96 17.96 -25.56
C ASP A 213 -3.36 16.60 -25.20
N SER A 214 -3.53 16.16 -23.93
CA SER A 214 -3.05 14.85 -23.49
C SER A 214 -3.88 13.72 -24.13
N ASN A 215 -3.19 12.69 -24.61
CA ASN A 215 -3.83 11.45 -25.05
C ASN A 215 -4.12 10.58 -23.84
N VAL A 216 -5.38 10.52 -23.41
CA VAL A 216 -5.79 9.70 -22.25
C VAL A 216 -6.38 8.38 -22.73
N THR A 217 -5.81 7.27 -22.28
CA THR A 217 -6.25 5.91 -22.60
C THR A 217 -6.60 5.16 -21.33
N ALA A 218 -7.87 4.85 -21.12
CA ALA A 218 -8.33 4.05 -20.01
C ALA A 218 -8.68 2.63 -20.48
N VAL A 219 -8.18 1.64 -19.77
CA VAL A 219 -8.51 0.23 -20.00
C VAL A 219 -9.15 -0.32 -18.74
N GLY A 220 -10.27 -1.00 -18.90
CA GLY A 220 -11.01 -1.53 -17.77
C GLY A 220 -12.05 -2.56 -18.18
N ASP A 221 -12.62 -3.21 -17.19
CA ASP A 221 -13.65 -4.22 -17.29
C ASP A 221 -14.72 -4.00 -16.19
N ASP A 222 -15.87 -3.47 -16.57
CA ASP A 222 -16.99 -3.24 -15.64
C ASP A 222 -17.46 -4.53 -14.97
N ASP A 223 -17.35 -5.69 -15.63
CA ASP A 223 -17.69 -6.99 -15.06
C ASP A 223 -16.70 -7.46 -13.98
N GLN A 224 -15.52 -6.84 -13.86
CA GLN A 224 -14.51 -7.08 -12.84
C GLN A 224 -14.49 -6.03 -11.71
N SER A 225 -15.47 -5.11 -11.66
CA SER A 225 -15.57 -4.10 -10.60
C SER A 225 -15.99 -4.73 -9.27
N ILE A 226 -15.02 -5.15 -8.45
CA ILE A 226 -15.24 -5.80 -7.15
C ILE A 226 -14.75 -4.96 -5.95
N TYR A 227 -14.29 -3.74 -6.19
CA TYR A 227 -13.75 -2.84 -5.15
C TYR A 227 -14.70 -1.71 -4.76
N GLY A 228 -16.02 -1.82 -5.01
CA GLY A 228 -17.02 -0.85 -4.57
C GLY A 228 -16.98 -0.59 -3.05
N TRP A 229 -16.70 -1.61 -2.26
CA TRP A 229 -16.49 -1.49 -0.81
C TRP A 229 -15.22 -0.71 -0.40
N ARG A 230 -14.31 -0.45 -1.34
CA ARG A 230 -13.14 0.44 -1.21
C ARG A 230 -13.38 1.81 -1.88
N GLY A 231 -14.61 2.18 -2.15
CA GLY A 231 -14.95 3.45 -2.78
C GLY A 231 -14.79 3.51 -4.30
N ALA A 232 -14.49 2.39 -4.97
CA ALA A 232 -14.45 2.34 -6.43
C ALA A 232 -15.84 2.63 -7.01
N LYS A 233 -15.88 3.45 -8.07
CA LYS A 233 -17.13 3.88 -8.73
C LYS A 233 -17.09 3.50 -10.21
N VAL A 234 -17.80 2.44 -10.57
CA VAL A 234 -17.90 1.96 -11.96
C VAL A 234 -18.50 3.01 -12.90
N GLU A 235 -19.29 3.97 -12.35
CA GLU A 235 -19.87 5.09 -13.06
C GLU A 235 -18.82 5.99 -13.72
N HIS A 236 -17.58 5.99 -13.25
CA HIS A 236 -16.46 6.71 -13.88
C HIS A 236 -16.23 6.25 -15.32
N VAL A 237 -16.48 4.95 -15.60
CA VAL A 237 -16.37 4.41 -16.97
C VAL A 237 -17.36 5.10 -17.91
N ASN A 238 -18.57 5.35 -17.43
CA ASN A 238 -19.59 6.07 -18.20
C ASN A 238 -19.31 7.57 -18.30
N SER A 239 -18.73 8.16 -17.24
CA SER A 239 -18.39 9.59 -17.20
C SER A 239 -17.20 9.91 -18.10
N PHE A 240 -16.27 8.99 -18.28
CA PHE A 240 -15.06 9.18 -19.07
C PHE A 240 -15.35 9.68 -20.48
N SER A 241 -16.32 9.10 -21.18
CA SER A 241 -16.70 9.52 -22.54
C SER A 241 -17.38 10.90 -22.61
N LYS A 242 -17.94 11.37 -21.50
CA LYS A 242 -18.54 12.72 -21.38
C LYS A 242 -17.46 13.75 -21.12
N ASP A 243 -16.49 13.42 -20.28
CA ASP A 243 -15.42 14.33 -19.88
C ASP A 243 -14.36 14.48 -20.98
N TYR A 244 -14.08 13.41 -21.73
CA TYR A 244 -13.17 13.39 -22.86
C TYR A 244 -13.95 13.29 -24.19
N LYS A 245 -14.35 14.43 -24.78
CA LYS A 245 -15.29 14.56 -25.90
C LYS A 245 -14.94 13.80 -27.21
N LYS A 246 -13.70 13.34 -27.34
CA LYS A 246 -13.23 12.59 -28.53
C LYS A 246 -12.94 11.11 -28.19
N THR A 247 -13.61 10.58 -27.18
CA THR A 247 -13.37 9.20 -26.75
C THR A 247 -13.89 8.21 -27.79
N GLU A 248 -13.01 7.31 -28.20
CA GLU A 248 -13.34 6.14 -29.00
C GLU A 248 -13.39 4.92 -28.06
N ILE A 249 -14.48 4.17 -28.12
CA ILE A 249 -14.68 2.97 -27.29
C ILE A 249 -14.38 1.73 -28.15
N ILE A 250 -13.31 1.04 -27.80
CA ILE A 250 -12.91 -0.22 -28.44
C ILE A 250 -13.22 -1.36 -27.47
N ARG A 251 -13.91 -2.42 -27.94
CA ARG A 251 -14.21 -3.62 -27.15
C ARG A 251 -13.28 -4.75 -27.52
N LEU A 252 -12.60 -5.33 -26.51
CA LEU A 252 -11.78 -6.52 -26.66
C LEU A 252 -12.55 -7.69 -26.02
N GLU A 253 -13.13 -8.55 -26.84
CA GLU A 253 -13.99 -9.66 -26.39
C GLU A 253 -13.33 -11.03 -26.56
N GLN A 254 -12.30 -11.14 -27.39
CA GLN A 254 -11.54 -12.38 -27.54
C GLN A 254 -10.69 -12.65 -26.31
N ASN A 255 -10.90 -13.79 -25.67
CA ASN A 255 -10.13 -14.26 -24.53
C ASN A 255 -9.03 -15.24 -24.99
N TYR A 256 -7.81 -14.98 -24.53
CA TYR A 256 -6.62 -15.79 -24.83
C TYR A 256 -6.18 -16.67 -23.66
N ARG A 257 -6.87 -16.58 -22.53
CA ARG A 257 -6.50 -17.25 -21.27
C ARG A 257 -7.22 -18.58 -21.12
N SER A 258 -8.54 -18.57 -21.23
CA SER A 258 -9.43 -19.65 -20.79
C SER A 258 -9.99 -20.46 -21.95
N THR A 259 -10.42 -21.69 -21.67
CA THR A 259 -11.16 -22.54 -22.61
C THR A 259 -12.61 -22.08 -22.72
N ASN A 260 -13.31 -22.56 -23.75
CA ASN A 260 -14.70 -22.20 -24.00
C ASN A 260 -15.65 -22.62 -22.86
N ILE A 261 -15.39 -23.76 -22.22
CA ILE A 261 -16.20 -24.24 -21.07
C ILE A 261 -16.16 -23.26 -19.91
N ILE A 262 -14.97 -22.72 -19.58
CA ILE A 262 -14.81 -21.72 -18.52
C ILE A 262 -15.53 -20.42 -18.91
N LEU A 263 -15.37 -19.97 -20.17
CA LEU A 263 -16.00 -18.73 -20.63
C LEU A 263 -17.52 -18.82 -20.66
N ASN A 264 -18.08 -19.95 -21.07
CA ASN A 264 -19.52 -20.16 -21.08
C ASN A 264 -20.10 -20.08 -19.65
N ALA A 265 -19.42 -20.68 -18.67
CA ALA A 265 -19.83 -20.59 -17.28
C ALA A 265 -19.71 -19.14 -16.75
N ALA A 266 -18.62 -18.45 -17.09
CA ALA A 266 -18.41 -17.05 -16.69
C ALA A 266 -19.44 -16.10 -17.31
N ASN A 267 -19.73 -16.24 -18.62
CA ASN A 267 -20.74 -15.46 -19.31
C ASN A 267 -22.13 -15.72 -18.71
N ALA A 268 -22.52 -16.97 -18.46
CA ALA A 268 -23.80 -17.31 -17.86
C ALA A 268 -23.94 -16.75 -16.43
N LEU A 269 -22.84 -16.71 -15.65
CA LEU A 269 -22.84 -16.12 -14.31
C LEU A 269 -23.04 -14.59 -14.39
N ILE A 270 -22.26 -13.92 -15.23
CA ILE A 270 -22.27 -12.45 -15.31
C ILE A 270 -23.56 -11.89 -15.96
N ASP A 271 -24.27 -12.67 -16.74
CA ASP A 271 -25.54 -12.27 -17.35
C ASP A 271 -26.67 -12.01 -16.33
N ASN A 272 -26.49 -12.46 -15.06
CA ASN A 272 -27.38 -12.10 -13.97
C ASN A 272 -27.25 -10.62 -13.56
N ASN A 273 -26.16 -9.93 -13.90
CA ASN A 273 -26.00 -8.50 -13.66
C ASN A 273 -26.67 -7.71 -14.77
N LYS A 274 -27.63 -6.82 -14.40
CA LYS A 274 -28.45 -6.08 -15.37
C LYS A 274 -27.81 -4.77 -15.83
N ASP A 275 -27.00 -4.14 -14.97
CA ASP A 275 -26.41 -2.80 -15.19
C ASP A 275 -25.00 -2.83 -15.76
N ARG A 276 -24.76 -3.68 -16.76
CA ARG A 276 -23.46 -3.85 -17.41
C ARG A 276 -23.42 -3.21 -18.79
N LEU A 277 -22.24 -2.80 -19.23
CA LEU A 277 -22.03 -2.23 -20.58
C LEU A 277 -22.15 -3.26 -21.71
N GLY A 278 -22.27 -4.54 -21.38
CA GLY A 278 -22.53 -5.66 -22.26
C GLY A 278 -21.33 -6.02 -23.14
N LYS A 279 -20.79 -7.21 -22.93
CA LYS A 279 -19.82 -7.91 -23.76
C LYS A 279 -19.94 -9.41 -23.54
N ASN A 280 -19.58 -10.19 -24.55
CA ASN A 280 -19.52 -11.64 -24.46
C ASN A 280 -18.11 -12.11 -24.77
N LEU A 281 -17.49 -12.75 -23.82
CA LEU A 281 -16.17 -13.32 -24.02
C LEU A 281 -16.24 -14.58 -24.87
N TRP A 282 -15.39 -14.66 -25.86
CA TRP A 282 -15.25 -15.83 -26.74
C TRP A 282 -13.78 -16.20 -26.91
N THR A 283 -13.50 -17.41 -27.31
CA THR A 283 -12.13 -17.91 -27.54
C THR A 283 -12.09 -18.87 -28.73
N ASP A 284 -10.96 -18.88 -29.42
CA ASP A 284 -10.64 -19.90 -30.42
C ASP A 284 -10.06 -21.19 -29.80
N LYS A 285 -9.82 -21.21 -28.48
CA LYS A 285 -9.30 -22.38 -27.80
C LYS A 285 -10.34 -23.51 -27.81
N VAL A 286 -9.85 -24.71 -28.08
CA VAL A 286 -10.64 -25.93 -28.07
C VAL A 286 -11.26 -26.17 -26.70
N GLU A 287 -12.34 -26.95 -26.64
CA GLU A 287 -12.99 -27.43 -25.42
C GLU A 287 -11.95 -27.99 -24.44
N GLY A 288 -12.01 -27.54 -23.19
CA GLY A 288 -11.17 -28.03 -22.10
C GLY A 288 -11.88 -29.09 -21.28
N GLU A 289 -11.31 -29.42 -20.13
CA GLU A 289 -11.95 -30.31 -19.16
C GLU A 289 -13.23 -29.68 -18.59
N GLN A 290 -14.17 -30.52 -18.19
CA GLN A 290 -15.42 -30.10 -17.57
C GLN A 290 -15.16 -29.49 -16.19
N ILE A 291 -15.98 -28.50 -15.83
CA ILE A 291 -15.95 -27.93 -14.47
C ILE A 291 -16.49 -28.97 -13.48
N VAL A 292 -15.72 -29.29 -12.45
CA VAL A 292 -16.11 -30.23 -11.41
C VAL A 292 -16.65 -29.45 -10.21
N LEU A 293 -17.85 -29.82 -9.76
CA LEU A 293 -18.44 -29.32 -8.53
C LEU A 293 -18.36 -30.43 -7.46
N TYR A 294 -17.69 -30.11 -6.34
CA TYR A 294 -17.60 -30.99 -5.18
C TYR A 294 -18.28 -30.35 -3.97
N GLN A 295 -19.22 -31.05 -3.37
CA GLN A 295 -19.89 -30.64 -2.14
C GLN A 295 -19.29 -31.40 -0.97
N ALA A 296 -18.45 -30.74 -0.19
CA ALA A 296 -17.80 -31.31 0.97
C ALA A 296 -18.73 -31.37 2.19
N TYR A 297 -18.50 -32.32 3.09
CA TYR A 297 -19.20 -32.45 4.36
C TYR A 297 -18.71 -31.41 5.40
N ASN A 298 -17.45 -31.01 5.33
CA ASN A 298 -16.81 -30.03 6.19
C ASN A 298 -15.52 -29.51 5.55
N GLU A 299 -14.88 -28.54 6.21
CA GLU A 299 -13.64 -27.91 5.73
C GLU A 299 -12.46 -28.87 5.55
N GLN A 300 -12.36 -29.93 6.39
CA GLN A 300 -11.30 -30.93 6.27
C GLN A 300 -11.51 -31.87 5.08
N ASP A 301 -12.75 -32.17 4.77
CA ASP A 301 -13.13 -32.98 3.61
C ASP A 301 -12.87 -32.20 2.31
N GLU A 302 -13.23 -30.89 2.29
CA GLU A 302 -12.89 -29.97 1.20
C GLU A 302 -11.37 -29.89 0.96
N ALA A 303 -10.61 -29.67 2.02
CA ALA A 303 -9.14 -29.56 1.94
C ALA A 303 -8.48 -30.87 1.48
N ARG A 304 -9.00 -32.04 1.90
CA ARG A 304 -8.55 -33.35 1.42
C ARG A 304 -8.81 -33.52 -0.06
N PHE A 305 -10.00 -33.20 -0.51
CA PHE A 305 -10.37 -33.26 -1.93
C PHE A 305 -9.41 -32.40 -2.78
N VAL A 306 -9.12 -31.18 -2.35
CA VAL A 306 -8.14 -30.30 -3.04
C VAL A 306 -6.77 -30.97 -3.12
N ALA A 307 -6.27 -31.54 -2.01
CA ALA A 307 -4.97 -32.21 -1.99
C ALA A 307 -4.94 -33.44 -2.90
N ASP A 308 -6.02 -34.21 -2.96
CA ASP A 308 -6.13 -35.40 -3.83
C ASP A 308 -6.15 -35.02 -5.31
N ILE A 309 -6.88 -33.96 -5.70
CA ILE A 309 -6.87 -33.43 -7.08
C ILE A 309 -5.46 -32.95 -7.48
N LEU A 310 -4.74 -32.27 -6.59
CA LEU A 310 -3.38 -31.83 -6.89
C LEU A 310 -2.42 -33.03 -7.08
N LYS A 311 -2.57 -34.09 -6.28
CA LYS A 311 -1.81 -35.33 -6.50
C LYS A 311 -2.13 -35.98 -7.85
N GLU A 312 -3.41 -36.04 -8.20
CA GLU A 312 -3.85 -36.58 -9.48
C GLU A 312 -3.27 -35.78 -10.66
N TRP A 313 -3.28 -34.43 -10.54
CA TRP A 313 -2.65 -33.52 -11.50
C TRP A 313 -1.17 -33.84 -11.71
N MET A 314 -0.41 -33.98 -10.61
CA MET A 314 1.00 -34.36 -10.67
C MET A 314 1.23 -35.73 -11.30
N ASN A 315 0.41 -36.72 -10.96
CA ASN A 315 0.51 -38.06 -11.55
C ASN A 315 0.23 -38.08 -13.07
N LYS A 316 -0.53 -37.10 -13.57
CA LYS A 316 -0.81 -36.89 -15.00
C LYS A 316 0.32 -36.09 -15.70
N GLY A 317 1.38 -35.73 -15.01
CA GLY A 317 2.52 -35.00 -15.56
C GLY A 317 2.44 -33.48 -15.47
N GLY A 318 1.48 -32.94 -14.70
CA GLY A 318 1.39 -31.51 -14.39
C GLY A 318 2.45 -31.07 -13.37
N THR A 319 2.64 -29.75 -13.20
CA THR A 319 3.54 -29.18 -12.21
C THR A 319 2.78 -28.39 -11.13
N TYR A 320 3.37 -28.21 -9.95
CA TYR A 320 2.73 -27.45 -8.87
C TYR A 320 2.58 -25.97 -9.22
N GLU A 321 3.48 -25.42 -10.02
CA GLU A 321 3.47 -24.03 -10.49
C GLU A 321 2.28 -23.72 -11.40
N GLU A 322 1.67 -24.75 -12.00
CA GLU A 322 0.48 -24.62 -12.85
C GLU A 322 -0.83 -24.69 -12.08
N ALA A 323 -0.78 -24.99 -10.77
CA ALA A 323 -1.95 -25.15 -9.93
C ALA A 323 -2.12 -23.95 -8.96
N ALA A 324 -3.36 -23.49 -8.81
CA ALA A 324 -3.70 -22.44 -7.85
C ALA A 324 -4.99 -22.79 -7.10
N VAL A 325 -4.97 -22.60 -5.78
CA VAL A 325 -6.15 -22.74 -4.93
C VAL A 325 -6.63 -21.36 -4.50
N LEU A 326 -7.86 -21.00 -4.87
CA LEU A 326 -8.47 -19.72 -4.53
C LEU A 326 -9.49 -19.91 -3.41
N TYR A 327 -9.49 -19.04 -2.42
CA TYR A 327 -10.43 -19.05 -1.31
C TYR A 327 -10.93 -17.64 -0.97
N ARG A 328 -12.11 -17.55 -0.34
CA ARG A 328 -12.76 -16.27 -0.05
C ARG A 328 -12.14 -15.54 1.14
N SER A 329 -11.66 -16.24 2.14
CA SER A 329 -11.11 -15.65 3.36
C SER A 329 -9.86 -16.39 3.83
N ASN A 330 -8.94 -15.64 4.46
CA ASN A 330 -7.69 -16.22 4.99
C ASN A 330 -7.90 -17.32 6.05
N ALA A 331 -9.06 -17.34 6.71
CA ALA A 331 -9.38 -18.40 7.67
C ALA A 331 -9.44 -19.78 7.01
N GLN A 332 -9.83 -19.85 5.73
CA GLN A 332 -9.94 -21.11 4.99
C GLN A 332 -8.57 -21.71 4.64
N SER A 333 -7.50 -20.89 4.58
CA SER A 333 -6.16 -21.37 4.20
C SER A 333 -5.65 -22.46 5.12
N ARG A 334 -5.93 -22.36 6.43
CA ARG A 334 -5.40 -23.27 7.45
C ARG A 334 -5.72 -24.74 7.18
N ALA A 335 -6.98 -25.07 6.89
CA ALA A 335 -7.40 -26.44 6.62
C ALA A 335 -6.71 -26.98 5.35
N ILE A 336 -6.59 -26.13 4.31
CA ILE A 336 -5.93 -26.47 3.04
C ILE A 336 -4.45 -26.69 3.27
N GLU A 337 -3.77 -25.81 4.02
CA GLU A 337 -2.34 -25.92 4.36
C GLU A 337 -2.05 -27.23 5.11
N GLU A 338 -2.85 -27.54 6.15
CA GLU A 338 -2.73 -28.79 6.91
C GLU A 338 -2.90 -30.02 6.01
N ALA A 339 -3.82 -30.00 5.05
CA ALA A 339 -4.02 -31.08 4.10
C ALA A 339 -2.84 -31.25 3.14
N LEU A 340 -2.30 -30.14 2.60
CA LEU A 340 -1.13 -30.15 1.71
C LEU A 340 0.13 -30.64 2.41
N LEU A 341 0.38 -30.19 3.66
CA LEU A 341 1.49 -30.65 4.48
C LEU A 341 1.45 -32.16 4.76
N ARG A 342 0.26 -32.70 5.10
CA ARG A 342 0.08 -34.16 5.33
C ARG A 342 0.47 -35.02 4.14
N VAL A 343 0.33 -34.49 2.94
CA VAL A 343 0.67 -35.19 1.70
C VAL A 343 1.97 -34.72 1.07
N SER A 344 2.74 -33.88 1.79
CA SER A 344 4.03 -33.33 1.37
C SER A 344 3.99 -32.57 0.04
N ILE A 345 2.89 -31.85 -0.24
CA ILE A 345 2.77 -30.95 -1.39
C ILE A 345 3.35 -29.60 -1.00
N PRO A 346 4.40 -29.10 -1.66
CA PRO A 346 4.90 -27.76 -1.44
C PRO A 346 3.89 -26.72 -1.90
N TYR A 347 3.72 -25.64 -1.12
CA TYR A 347 2.80 -24.56 -1.46
C TYR A 347 3.37 -23.20 -1.08
N ARG A 348 2.80 -22.15 -1.67
CA ARG A 348 3.09 -20.76 -1.32
C ARG A 348 1.76 -20.01 -1.16
N ILE A 349 1.64 -19.28 -0.04
CA ILE A 349 0.46 -18.43 0.20
C ILE A 349 0.71 -17.05 -0.41
N TYR A 350 -0.29 -16.57 -1.16
CA TYR A 350 -0.34 -15.21 -1.64
C TYR A 350 -1.48 -14.47 -0.93
N GLY A 351 -1.20 -13.25 -0.43
CA GLY A 351 -2.20 -12.44 0.26
C GLY A 351 -2.34 -12.70 1.77
N GLY A 352 -1.43 -13.47 2.39
CA GLY A 352 -1.22 -13.44 3.85
C GLY A 352 -0.70 -12.07 4.29
N LEU A 353 -0.52 -11.85 5.62
CA LEU A 353 0.15 -10.64 6.11
C LEU A 353 1.44 -10.45 5.33
N ARG A 354 1.52 -9.30 4.62
CA ARG A 354 2.70 -8.96 3.85
C ARG A 354 3.91 -8.97 4.77
N PHE A 355 5.08 -9.29 4.25
CA PHE A 355 6.30 -9.39 5.06
C PHE A 355 6.51 -8.15 5.94
N TYR A 356 6.34 -6.96 5.36
CA TYR A 356 6.50 -5.69 6.08
C TYR A 356 5.34 -5.35 7.04
N GLU A 357 4.24 -6.08 7.02
CA GLU A 357 3.11 -5.92 7.95
C GLU A 357 3.27 -6.77 9.21
N ARG A 358 4.22 -7.69 9.25
CA ARG A 358 4.48 -8.54 10.42
C ARG A 358 4.98 -7.71 11.58
N LEU A 359 4.52 -8.04 12.80
CA LEU A 359 4.76 -7.25 14.01
C LEU A 359 6.25 -7.01 14.27
N GLU A 360 7.07 -8.07 14.21
CA GLU A 360 8.51 -8.03 14.44
C GLU A 360 9.23 -7.16 13.39
N ILE A 361 8.78 -7.21 12.16
CA ILE A 361 9.31 -6.41 11.05
C ILE A 361 8.95 -4.94 11.23
N LYS A 362 7.68 -4.63 11.52
CA LYS A 362 7.25 -3.26 11.82
C LYS A 362 8.01 -2.66 12.99
N ASN A 363 8.31 -3.47 14.02
CA ASN A 363 9.11 -3.01 15.16
C ASN A 363 10.54 -2.66 14.73
N ALA A 364 11.20 -3.50 13.92
CA ALA A 364 12.54 -3.21 13.41
C ALA A 364 12.56 -1.96 12.50
N ILE A 365 11.60 -1.87 11.57
CA ILE A 365 11.47 -0.71 10.67
C ILE A 365 11.20 0.58 11.45
N SER A 366 10.47 0.54 12.58
CA SER A 366 10.25 1.74 13.39
C SER A 366 11.53 2.33 13.98
N TYR A 367 12.53 1.49 14.30
CA TYR A 367 13.87 2.00 14.68
C TYR A 367 14.56 2.67 13.50
N LEU A 368 14.52 2.06 12.33
CA LEU A 368 15.13 2.65 11.14
C LEU A 368 14.50 4.00 10.81
N ARG A 369 13.17 4.10 10.85
CA ARG A 369 12.43 5.35 10.60
C ARG A 369 12.81 6.44 11.59
N ILE A 370 12.85 6.16 12.89
CA ILE A 370 13.17 7.19 13.90
C ILE A 370 14.64 7.61 13.87
N ILE A 371 15.56 6.73 13.49
CA ILE A 371 16.96 7.07 13.24
C ILE A 371 17.07 8.03 12.05
N PHE A 372 16.34 7.76 10.98
CA PHE A 372 16.33 8.58 9.78
C PHE A 372 15.59 9.91 9.99
N ASN A 373 14.41 9.87 10.59
CA ASN A 373 13.58 11.05 10.89
C ASN A 373 13.21 11.13 12.37
N ASN A 374 13.91 11.96 13.13
CA ASN A 374 13.69 12.17 14.56
C ASN A 374 12.33 12.83 14.90
N ASN A 375 11.56 13.25 13.91
CA ASN A 375 10.22 13.80 14.10
C ASN A 375 9.12 12.75 13.90
N ASP A 376 9.47 11.50 13.54
CA ASP A 376 8.52 10.40 13.40
C ASP A 376 8.03 9.91 14.78
N ASN A 377 7.07 10.64 15.33
CA ASN A 377 6.48 10.35 16.64
C ASN A 377 5.81 8.97 16.74
N PRO A 378 5.06 8.47 15.72
CA PRO A 378 4.55 7.09 15.71
C PRO A 378 5.64 6.03 15.83
N SER A 379 6.72 6.17 15.05
CA SER A 379 7.86 5.24 15.11
C SER A 379 8.60 5.30 16.45
N PHE A 380 8.69 6.48 17.07
CA PHE A 380 9.19 6.62 18.45
C PHE A 380 8.35 5.79 19.43
N GLU A 381 7.03 5.93 19.43
CA GLU A 381 6.15 5.21 20.37
C GLU A 381 6.25 3.68 20.16
N ARG A 382 6.36 3.24 18.92
CA ARG A 382 6.48 1.82 18.60
C ARG A 382 7.84 1.25 19.06
N SER A 383 8.93 1.91 18.71
CA SER A 383 10.28 1.42 18.97
C SER A 383 10.67 1.48 20.46
N ILE A 384 10.28 2.53 21.20
CA ILE A 384 10.55 2.62 22.64
C ILE A 384 9.79 1.56 23.45
N SER A 385 8.64 1.11 22.93
CA SER A 385 7.79 0.10 23.58
C SER A 385 8.18 -1.35 23.24
N ASN A 386 8.98 -1.57 22.21
CA ASN A 386 9.34 -2.90 21.70
C ASN A 386 10.85 -2.99 21.36
N PRO A 387 11.64 -3.69 22.19
CA PRO A 387 11.32 -4.30 23.49
C PRO A 387 11.02 -3.27 24.57
N THR A 388 10.31 -3.71 25.62
CA THR A 388 9.92 -2.83 26.72
C THR A 388 11.14 -2.32 27.50
N ARG A 389 11.22 -0.99 27.70
CA ARG A 389 12.33 -0.30 28.41
C ARG A 389 11.90 0.36 29.71
N GLY A 390 10.79 -0.10 30.30
CA GLY A 390 10.23 0.53 31.49
C GLY A 390 9.52 1.86 31.25
N VAL A 391 9.33 2.22 29.98
CA VAL A 391 8.55 3.39 29.56
C VAL A 391 7.11 2.95 29.32
N GLY A 392 6.23 3.22 30.30
CA GLY A 392 4.82 2.90 30.23
C GLY A 392 3.96 4.08 29.77
N GLU A 393 2.64 3.83 29.63
CA GLU A 393 1.68 4.82 29.12
C GLU A 393 1.71 6.16 29.87
N LYS A 394 1.89 6.15 31.19
CA LYS A 394 2.01 7.39 31.99
C LYS A 394 3.22 8.25 31.58
N THR A 395 4.33 7.60 31.23
CA THR A 395 5.53 8.30 30.76
C THR A 395 5.36 8.80 29.34
N LEU A 396 4.76 7.99 28.47
CA LEU A 396 4.42 8.41 27.11
C LEU A 396 3.45 9.59 27.08
N ALA A 397 2.45 9.59 27.97
CA ALA A 397 1.53 10.74 28.11
C ALA A 397 2.26 12.04 28.51
N LYS A 398 3.26 11.95 29.42
CA LYS A 398 4.09 13.12 29.77
C LYS A 398 4.89 13.62 28.56
N ILE A 399 5.47 12.71 27.77
CA ILE A 399 6.25 13.05 26.57
C ILE A 399 5.34 13.73 25.52
N ARG A 400 4.16 13.16 25.24
CA ARG A 400 3.16 13.74 24.32
C ARG A 400 2.73 15.15 24.75
N ASN A 401 2.42 15.33 26.04
CA ASN A 401 2.00 16.63 26.57
C ASN A 401 3.13 17.67 26.44
N ALA A 402 4.38 17.28 26.77
CA ALA A 402 5.52 18.17 26.61
C ALA A 402 5.78 18.49 25.11
N ALA A 403 5.69 17.51 24.24
CA ALA A 403 5.82 17.72 22.80
C ALA A 403 4.78 18.70 22.25
N LYS A 404 3.50 18.53 22.65
CA LYS A 404 2.41 19.44 22.28
C LYS A 404 2.62 20.85 22.85
N GLN A 405 3.01 20.95 24.14
CA GLN A 405 3.22 22.23 24.83
C GLN A 405 4.35 23.06 24.20
N TYR A 406 5.46 22.40 23.84
CA TYR A 406 6.66 23.07 23.33
C TYR A 406 6.78 23.02 21.80
N ASN A 407 5.84 22.39 21.11
CA ASN A 407 5.86 22.17 19.67
C ASN A 407 7.18 21.53 19.17
N ILE A 408 7.57 20.42 19.81
CA ILE A 408 8.81 19.66 19.51
C ILE A 408 8.51 18.17 19.36
N SER A 409 9.44 17.42 18.72
CA SER A 409 9.31 15.97 18.56
C SER A 409 9.41 15.22 19.90
N TYR A 410 8.94 13.97 19.94
CA TYR A 410 8.99 13.13 21.15
C TYR A 410 10.43 12.83 21.60
N ILE A 411 11.38 12.72 20.69
CA ILE A 411 12.82 12.64 21.02
C ILE A 411 13.26 13.87 21.80
N LYS A 412 12.98 15.08 21.31
CA LYS A 412 13.36 16.32 21.97
C LYS A 412 12.61 16.52 23.30
N ALA A 413 11.32 16.18 23.33
CA ALA A 413 10.52 16.23 24.54
C ALA A 413 11.06 15.26 25.61
N SER A 414 11.46 14.06 25.19
CA SER A 414 12.05 13.05 26.08
C SER A 414 13.36 13.53 26.71
N ALA A 415 14.28 14.04 25.89
CA ALA A 415 15.54 14.60 26.39
C ALA A 415 15.28 15.74 27.39
N LYS A 416 14.41 16.70 27.06
CA LYS A 416 14.04 17.80 27.95
C LYS A 416 13.46 17.34 29.27
N LEU A 417 12.55 16.35 29.26
CA LEU A 417 11.92 15.83 30.48
C LEU A 417 12.91 15.05 31.38
N ILE A 418 13.93 14.40 30.79
CA ILE A 418 15.03 13.77 31.52
C ILE A 418 15.89 14.85 32.18
N ASP A 419 16.32 15.87 31.44
CA ASP A 419 17.15 16.98 31.90
C ASP A 419 16.46 17.76 33.05
N GLU A 420 15.14 17.94 32.96
CA GLU A 420 14.32 18.57 33.99
C GLU A 420 14.02 17.65 35.21
N GLY A 421 14.48 16.40 35.20
CA GLY A 421 14.23 15.41 36.25
C GLY A 421 12.76 14.94 36.37
N LYS A 422 11.91 15.24 35.38
CA LYS A 422 10.48 14.87 35.36
C LYS A 422 10.22 13.40 34.99
N ILE A 423 11.21 12.76 34.38
CA ILE A 423 11.24 11.31 34.09
C ILE A 423 12.50 10.75 34.75
N SER A 424 12.35 9.82 35.69
CA SER A 424 13.44 9.26 36.48
C SER A 424 13.21 7.76 36.72
N GLY A 425 14.13 7.12 37.46
CA GLY A 425 14.07 5.69 37.79
C GLY A 425 14.26 4.80 36.55
N ARG A 426 13.72 3.57 36.59
CA ARG A 426 13.91 2.56 35.52
C ARG A 426 13.46 3.06 34.14
N GLY A 427 12.35 3.80 34.07
CA GLY A 427 11.84 4.37 32.81
C GLY A 427 12.74 5.49 32.27
N GLY A 428 13.32 6.31 33.19
CA GLY A 428 14.26 7.37 32.80
C GLY A 428 15.57 6.80 32.24
N SER A 429 16.14 5.76 32.90
CA SER A 429 17.34 5.09 32.41
C SER A 429 17.09 4.45 31.06
N GLY A 430 16.03 3.65 30.92
CA GLY A 430 15.73 2.99 29.65
C GLY A 430 15.42 3.96 28.49
N LEU A 431 14.83 5.13 28.80
CA LEU A 431 14.62 6.20 27.82
C LEU A 431 15.95 6.86 27.42
N LYS A 432 16.87 7.09 28.37
CA LYS A 432 18.19 7.64 28.11
C LYS A 432 19.01 6.72 27.22
N ASP A 433 19.10 5.44 27.57
CA ASP A 433 19.81 4.43 26.78
C ASP A 433 19.27 4.35 25.33
N TYR A 434 17.95 4.45 25.19
CA TYR A 434 17.30 4.49 23.89
C TYR A 434 17.69 5.72 23.07
N LEU A 435 17.68 6.92 23.69
CA LEU A 435 18.05 8.17 23.02
C LEU A 435 19.53 8.17 22.59
N GLU A 436 20.42 7.64 23.42
CA GLU A 436 21.85 7.48 23.14
C GLU A 436 22.07 6.51 21.96
N PHE A 437 21.33 5.39 21.92
CA PHE A 437 21.38 4.45 20.80
C PHE A 437 20.94 5.11 19.48
N ILE A 438 19.78 5.80 19.47
CA ILE A 438 19.28 6.49 18.27
C ILE A 438 20.27 7.55 17.78
N ALA A 439 20.87 8.32 18.70
CA ALA A 439 21.87 9.34 18.34
C ALA A 439 23.14 8.72 17.73
N GLY A 440 23.61 7.59 18.30
CA GLY A 440 24.78 6.85 17.78
C GLY A 440 24.58 6.30 16.39
N CYS A 441 23.37 5.83 16.07
CA CYS A 441 23.06 5.28 14.74
C CYS A 441 23.09 6.30 13.60
N LYS A 442 22.93 7.60 13.88
CA LYS A 442 23.00 8.64 12.84
C LYS A 442 24.37 8.73 12.17
N GLY A 443 25.44 8.70 12.94
CA GLY A 443 26.79 8.65 12.37
C GLY A 443 27.09 7.32 11.69
N PHE A 444 26.52 6.24 12.22
CA PHE A 444 26.74 4.90 11.67
C PHE A 444 26.24 4.76 10.23
N ILE A 445 25.07 5.34 9.89
CA ILE A 445 24.49 5.24 8.53
C ILE A 445 25.32 5.99 7.45
N GLU A 446 26.08 7.00 7.85
CA GLU A 446 26.94 7.74 6.89
C GLU A 446 28.10 6.88 6.40
N GLU A 447 28.62 5.99 7.25
CA GLU A 447 29.81 5.19 7.00
C GLU A 447 29.53 3.74 6.62
N ASN A 448 28.32 3.22 6.95
CA ASN A 448 27.97 1.82 6.81
C ASN A 448 26.73 1.62 5.93
N SER A 449 26.53 0.40 5.44
CA SER A 449 25.41 0.03 4.60
C SER A 449 24.08 0.00 5.37
N LEU A 450 22.95 0.06 4.66
CA LEU A 450 21.62 -0.12 5.24
C LEU A 450 21.47 -1.49 5.89
N SER A 451 22.03 -2.54 5.28
CA SER A 451 22.00 -3.90 5.84
C SER A 451 22.78 -4.00 7.14
N ASP A 452 23.96 -3.34 7.24
CA ASP A 452 24.72 -3.28 8.49
C ASP A 452 23.97 -2.54 9.59
N LEU A 453 23.31 -1.42 9.26
CA LEU A 453 22.47 -0.69 10.21
C LEU A 453 21.26 -1.54 10.66
N MET A 454 20.62 -2.28 9.75
CA MET A 454 19.50 -3.14 10.11
C MET A 454 19.95 -4.27 11.05
N GLU A 455 21.10 -4.88 10.78
CA GLU A 455 21.70 -5.89 11.66
C GLU A 455 22.01 -5.32 13.05
N LEU A 456 22.60 -4.12 13.11
CA LEU A 456 22.86 -3.40 14.36
C LEU A 456 21.56 -3.16 15.14
N ILE A 457 20.52 -2.66 14.49
CA ILE A 457 19.21 -2.43 15.10
C ILE A 457 18.67 -3.72 15.71
N ILE A 458 18.61 -4.79 14.95
CA ILE A 458 18.01 -6.06 15.38
C ILE A 458 18.75 -6.65 16.59
N LYS A 459 20.09 -6.56 16.61
CA LYS A 459 20.93 -7.10 17.68
C LYS A 459 20.96 -6.20 18.92
N GLU A 460 21.37 -4.94 18.75
CA GLU A 460 21.66 -4.05 19.89
C GLU A 460 20.41 -3.52 20.58
N THR A 461 19.27 -3.40 19.88
CA THR A 461 18.00 -3.04 20.54
C THR A 461 17.42 -4.17 21.37
N GLY A 462 17.92 -5.40 21.22
CA GLY A 462 17.42 -6.60 21.87
C GLY A 462 16.17 -7.20 21.23
N LEU A 463 15.76 -6.75 20.03
CA LEU A 463 14.58 -7.30 19.30
C LEU A 463 14.73 -8.79 19.06
N TYR A 464 15.89 -9.25 18.56
CA TYR A 464 16.14 -10.66 18.34
C TYR A 464 15.99 -11.47 19.62
N ALA A 465 16.67 -11.05 20.70
CA ALA A 465 16.62 -11.71 22.00
C ALA A 465 15.22 -11.69 22.63
N TYR A 466 14.43 -10.65 22.37
CA TYR A 466 13.06 -10.53 22.83
C TYR A 466 12.17 -11.60 22.19
N HIS A 467 12.23 -11.76 20.87
CA HIS A 467 11.43 -12.75 20.16
C HIS A 467 11.95 -14.18 20.34
N ALA A 468 13.25 -14.38 20.49
CA ALA A 468 13.84 -15.70 20.78
C ALA A 468 13.37 -16.29 22.14
N LYS A 469 12.91 -15.46 23.07
CA LYS A 469 12.32 -15.90 24.36
C LYS A 469 10.86 -16.33 24.24
N GLU A 470 10.19 -16.07 23.13
CA GLU A 470 8.81 -16.52 22.92
C GLU A 470 8.79 -18.03 22.73
N ALA A 471 7.87 -18.72 23.42
CA ALA A 471 7.79 -20.18 23.39
C ALA A 471 7.28 -20.72 22.06
N GLY A 472 7.84 -21.87 21.61
CA GLY A 472 7.38 -22.63 20.47
C GLY A 472 7.79 -22.07 19.10
N GLU A 473 7.10 -22.52 18.04
CA GLU A 473 7.38 -22.12 16.65
C GLU A 473 7.25 -20.62 16.38
N LYS A 474 6.41 -19.94 17.15
CA LYS A 474 6.17 -18.50 16.97
C LYS A 474 7.44 -17.66 17.20
N GLY A 475 8.22 -17.96 18.24
CA GLY A 475 9.49 -17.28 18.49
C GLY A 475 10.51 -17.55 17.38
N LYS A 476 10.60 -18.80 16.94
CA LYS A 476 11.48 -19.20 15.85
C LYS A 476 11.13 -18.50 14.54
N THR A 477 9.87 -18.52 14.15
CA THR A 477 9.40 -17.82 12.93
C THR A 477 9.70 -16.33 12.96
N ARG A 478 9.55 -15.67 14.12
CA ARG A 478 9.83 -14.24 14.25
C ARG A 478 11.31 -13.91 14.14
N THR A 479 12.18 -14.74 14.71
CA THR A 479 13.65 -14.56 14.55
C THR A 479 14.09 -14.82 13.12
N GLU A 480 13.56 -15.84 12.45
CA GLU A 480 13.78 -16.09 11.03
C GLU A 480 13.33 -14.91 10.16
N ASN A 481 12.17 -14.30 10.47
CA ASN A 481 11.69 -13.10 9.78
C ASN A 481 12.63 -11.89 9.95
N LEU A 482 13.22 -11.73 11.14
CA LEU A 482 14.20 -10.65 11.37
C LEU A 482 15.51 -10.90 10.58
N GLU A 483 15.96 -12.14 10.45
CA GLU A 483 17.11 -12.50 9.61
C GLU A 483 16.80 -12.30 8.12
N GLU A 484 15.59 -12.65 7.69
CA GLU A 484 15.12 -12.38 6.34
C GLU A 484 15.05 -10.87 6.04
N LEU A 485 14.73 -10.02 7.02
CA LEU A 485 14.73 -8.57 6.86
C LEU A 485 16.15 -8.05 6.54
N ILE A 486 17.19 -8.55 7.21
CA ILE A 486 18.59 -8.20 6.88
C ILE A 486 18.92 -8.62 5.45
N THR A 487 18.49 -9.81 5.05
CA THR A 487 18.70 -10.31 3.68
C THR A 487 17.95 -9.44 2.66
N ALA A 488 16.72 -9.04 2.96
CA ALA A 488 15.93 -8.17 2.09
C ALA A 488 16.57 -6.79 1.91
N THR A 489 17.11 -6.18 2.99
CA THR A 489 17.85 -4.91 2.88
C THR A 489 19.09 -5.05 2.02
N LYS A 490 19.86 -6.12 2.17
CA LYS A 490 21.05 -6.38 1.36
C LYS A 490 20.73 -6.58 -0.12
N ASN A 491 19.67 -7.32 -0.43
CA ASN A 491 19.21 -7.51 -1.81
C ASN A 491 18.73 -6.19 -2.43
N PHE A 492 18.08 -5.35 -1.64
CA PHE A 492 17.67 -4.03 -2.08
C PHE A 492 18.88 -3.15 -2.44
N GLU A 493 19.89 -3.08 -1.58
CA GLU A 493 21.14 -2.34 -1.86
C GLU A 493 21.80 -2.82 -3.16
N GLN A 494 21.89 -4.13 -3.37
CA GLN A 494 22.47 -4.72 -4.59
C GLN A 494 21.67 -4.42 -5.85
N SER A 495 20.38 -4.15 -5.73
CA SER A 495 19.50 -3.80 -6.86
C SER A 495 19.70 -2.36 -7.34
N ILE A 496 20.28 -1.49 -6.52
CA ILE A 496 20.57 -0.10 -6.86
C ILE A 496 21.86 -0.04 -7.66
N LYS A 497 21.76 0.44 -8.89
CA LYS A 497 22.91 0.54 -9.83
C LYS A 497 23.55 1.92 -9.88
N ASP A 498 22.99 2.87 -9.14
CA ASP A 498 23.40 4.28 -9.17
C ASP A 498 24.39 4.59 -8.04
N GLU A 499 25.23 5.61 -8.20
CA GLU A 499 26.10 6.15 -7.14
C GLU A 499 25.25 6.99 -6.16
N ARG A 500 24.48 6.31 -5.29
CA ARG A 500 23.72 6.96 -4.21
C ARG A 500 24.44 6.84 -2.88
N THR A 501 24.24 7.83 -2.03
CA THR A 501 24.71 7.78 -0.64
C THR A 501 23.87 6.75 0.16
N ASN A 502 24.43 6.22 1.25
CA ASN A 502 23.71 5.30 2.15
C ASN A 502 22.42 5.92 2.70
N ILE A 503 22.40 7.25 2.89
CA ILE A 503 21.22 8.00 3.32
C ILE A 503 20.13 7.94 2.25
N GLU A 504 20.46 8.22 0.98
CA GLU A 504 19.50 8.17 -0.14
C GLU A 504 19.00 6.75 -0.41
N ILE A 505 19.84 5.74 -0.22
CA ILE A 505 19.44 4.32 -0.30
C ILE A 505 18.43 4.01 0.79
N THR A 506 18.70 4.43 2.03
CA THR A 506 17.81 4.19 3.17
C THR A 506 16.47 4.92 2.99
N GLU A 507 16.48 6.16 2.52
CA GLU A 507 15.25 6.91 2.21
C GLU A 507 14.41 6.17 1.16
N SER A 508 15.02 5.76 0.07
CA SER A 508 14.36 5.00 -1.00
C SER A 508 13.77 3.68 -0.50
N TYR A 509 14.48 2.99 0.40
CA TYR A 509 13.99 1.76 1.03
C TYR A 509 12.76 2.00 1.89
N LEU A 510 12.79 3.03 2.74
CA LEU A 510 11.67 3.40 3.61
C LEU A 510 10.44 3.83 2.80
N ASP A 511 10.62 4.56 1.70
CA ASP A 511 9.54 4.97 0.80
C ASP A 511 8.86 3.75 0.16
N ILE A 512 9.64 2.78 -0.33
CA ILE A 512 9.10 1.55 -0.94
C ILE A 512 8.31 0.73 0.08
N ILE A 513 8.86 0.50 1.27
CA ILE A 513 8.18 -0.25 2.33
C ILE A 513 6.88 0.44 2.73
N SER A 514 6.90 1.77 2.86
CA SER A 514 5.72 2.54 3.23
C SER A 514 4.59 2.38 2.22
N LEU A 515 4.91 2.35 0.92
CA LEU A 515 3.94 2.14 -0.16
C LEU A 515 3.50 0.67 -0.31
N ASP A 516 4.30 -0.29 0.17
CA ASP A 516 3.96 -1.71 0.12
C ASP A 516 3.04 -2.15 1.27
N SER A 517 3.00 -1.38 2.36
CA SER A 517 2.20 -1.66 3.55
C SER A 517 0.77 -1.10 3.49
N GLY A 518 0.33 -0.55 2.36
CA GLY A 518 -0.97 0.08 2.15
C GLY A 518 -1.98 -0.67 1.32
#